data_dce51f976a4a0ee6571e8d66eca754a7
#
_entry.id   dce51f976a4a0ee6571e8d66eca754a7
#
_cell.length_a   1.000
_cell.length_b   1.000
_cell.length_c   1.000
_cell.angle_alpha   90.00
_cell.angle_beta   90.00
_cell.angle_gamma   90.00
#
_symmetry.space_group_name_H-M   'P 1'
#
loop_
_entity.id
_entity.type
_entity.pdbx_description
1 polymer ?
#
loop_
_entity_poly.entity_id
_entity_poly.type
_entity_poly.pdbx_seq_one_letter_code
_entity_poly.pdbx_strand_id
1 'polypeptide(L)'
;MEDMSIDSKEVCSILNEIMEYELAGVVRYTHSSMMVSGPYRLPIVTFLKEQAAESLLHAQLAGEKIAGLDGHPSQKIAKIKETNRHTIKDILEESLEHELYALNLYKKLLVAVENKSVYLEE
;
A
#
# COMPACT_ATOMS: atom_id res chain seq x y z
N MET A 1 6.37 14.98 27.28
CA MET A 1 5.37 14.15 27.94
C MET A 1 5.02 12.96 27.09
N GLU A 2 4.91 11.85 27.72
CA GLU A 2 4.56 10.64 27.02
C GLU A 2 3.11 10.70 26.53
N ASP A 3 2.87 10.27 25.33
CA ASP A 3 1.52 10.20 24.79
C ASP A 3 0.84 8.93 25.30
N MET A 4 -0.06 9.12 26.23
CA MET A 4 -0.77 8.01 26.87
C MET A 4 -1.82 7.38 25.98
N SER A 5 -2.13 7.99 24.84
CA SER A 5 -3.22 7.57 24.00
C SER A 5 -2.80 6.72 22.79
N ILE A 6 -1.48 6.68 22.46
CA ILE A 6 -0.97 5.97 21.31
C ILE A 6 0.22 5.10 21.70
N ASP A 7 0.20 3.84 21.26
CA ASP A 7 1.37 3.01 21.30
C ASP A 7 2.15 3.26 19.99
N SER A 8 3.15 4.14 20.06
CA SER A 8 3.92 4.53 18.87
C SER A 8 4.62 3.36 18.21
N LYS A 9 5.06 2.37 18.97
CA LYS A 9 5.70 1.19 18.40
C LYS A 9 4.72 0.38 17.56
N GLU A 10 3.53 0.14 18.09
CA GLU A 10 2.50 -0.61 17.36
C GLU A 10 2.08 0.15 16.11
N VAL A 11 1.85 1.45 16.23
CA VAL A 11 1.42 2.28 15.11
C VAL A 11 2.50 2.30 14.03
N CYS A 12 3.77 2.48 14.39
CA CYS A 12 4.85 2.47 13.42
C CYS A 12 5.00 1.11 12.74
N SER A 13 4.77 0.02 13.47
CA SER A 13 4.82 -1.31 12.90
C SER A 13 3.75 -1.48 11.82
N ILE A 14 2.53 -1.03 12.09
CA ILE A 14 1.43 -1.11 11.12
C ILE A 14 1.71 -0.20 9.93
N LEU A 15 2.19 1.03 10.18
CA LEU A 15 2.53 1.95 9.09
C LEU A 15 3.63 1.39 8.20
N ASN A 16 4.61 0.69 8.78
CA ASN A 16 5.64 0.03 7.98
C ASN A 16 5.05 -1.10 7.14
N GLU A 17 4.11 -1.87 7.69
CA GLU A 17 3.43 -2.88 6.89
C GLU A 17 2.70 -2.25 5.70
N ILE A 18 2.00 -1.15 5.94
CA ILE A 18 1.30 -0.43 4.88
C ILE A 18 2.29 0.07 3.83
N MET A 19 3.36 0.73 4.27
CA MET A 19 4.36 1.27 3.36
C MET A 19 4.98 0.17 2.49
N GLU A 20 5.37 -0.93 3.13
CA GLU A 20 5.98 -2.05 2.41
C GLU A 20 5.00 -2.67 1.42
N TYR A 21 3.73 -2.76 1.78
CA TYR A 21 2.70 -3.31 0.90
C TYR A 21 2.42 -2.37 -0.26
N GLU A 22 2.37 -1.06 -0.01
CA GLU A 22 2.17 -0.08 -1.07
C GLU A 22 3.36 -0.05 -2.03
N LEU A 23 4.58 -0.19 -1.53
CA LEU A 23 5.76 -0.28 -2.39
C LEU A 23 5.73 -1.55 -3.24
N ALA A 24 5.26 -2.66 -2.68
CA ALA A 24 5.03 -3.86 -3.48
C ALA A 24 3.97 -3.60 -4.55
N GLY A 25 2.97 -2.76 -4.24
CA GLY A 25 1.98 -2.35 -5.22
C GLY A 25 2.58 -1.61 -6.40
N VAL A 26 3.55 -0.72 -6.13
CA VAL A 26 4.26 -0.03 -7.20
C VAL A 26 4.88 -1.04 -8.17
N VAL A 27 5.56 -2.03 -7.63
CA VAL A 27 6.21 -3.07 -8.44
C VAL A 27 5.17 -3.89 -9.20
N ARG A 28 4.12 -4.33 -8.51
CA ARG A 28 3.08 -5.18 -9.13
C ARG A 28 2.35 -4.46 -10.25
N TYR A 29 1.90 -3.24 -10.02
CA TYR A 29 1.16 -2.49 -11.04
C TYR A 29 2.05 -2.13 -12.21
N THR A 30 3.30 -1.76 -11.94
CA THR A 30 4.26 -1.47 -13.01
C THR A 30 4.50 -2.70 -13.86
N HIS A 31 4.76 -3.84 -13.22
CA HIS A 31 4.96 -5.11 -13.92
C HIS A 31 3.73 -5.48 -14.75
N SER A 32 2.55 -5.39 -14.15
CA SER A 32 1.31 -5.70 -14.86
C SER A 32 1.08 -4.79 -16.05
N SER A 33 1.47 -3.50 -15.94
CA SER A 33 1.32 -2.56 -17.05
C SER A 33 2.16 -2.96 -18.26
N MET A 34 3.27 -3.66 -18.02
CA MET A 34 4.15 -4.14 -19.09
C MET A 34 3.69 -5.48 -19.67
N MET A 35 3.04 -6.30 -18.86
CA MET A 35 2.73 -7.69 -19.23
C MET A 35 1.29 -7.93 -19.67
N VAL A 36 0.37 -7.00 -19.39
CA VAL A 36 -1.03 -7.21 -19.72
C VAL A 36 -1.21 -7.44 -21.21
N SER A 37 -2.01 -8.43 -21.58
CA SER A 37 -2.21 -8.85 -22.97
C SER A 37 -3.69 -8.86 -23.33
N GLY A 38 -3.95 -8.78 -24.63
CA GLY A 38 -5.28 -8.88 -25.18
C GLY A 38 -5.75 -7.61 -25.87
N PRO A 39 -6.89 -7.68 -26.57
CA PRO A 39 -7.49 -6.48 -27.16
C PRO A 39 -7.88 -5.52 -26.03
N TYR A 40 -7.88 -4.25 -26.30
CA TYR A 40 -8.23 -3.21 -25.32
C TYR A 40 -7.21 -3.06 -24.18
N ARG A 41 -5.95 -3.52 -24.40
CA ARG A 41 -4.95 -3.42 -23.33
C ARG A 41 -4.53 -1.99 -23.03
N LEU A 42 -4.60 -1.09 -24.01
CA LEU A 42 -4.08 0.27 -23.81
C LEU A 42 -4.74 1.05 -22.68
N PRO A 43 -6.09 1.08 -22.56
CA PRO A 43 -6.71 1.74 -21.40
C PRO A 43 -6.33 1.07 -20.08
N ILE A 44 -6.11 -0.23 -20.09
CA ILE A 44 -5.71 -0.97 -18.88
C ILE A 44 -4.28 -0.61 -18.48
N VAL A 45 -3.39 -0.45 -19.48
CA VAL A 45 -2.02 0.01 -19.21
C VAL A 45 -2.04 1.36 -18.51
N THR A 46 -2.84 2.30 -19.00
CA THR A 46 -2.95 3.63 -18.40
C THR A 46 -3.45 3.51 -16.95
N PHE A 47 -4.50 2.72 -16.74
CA PHE A 47 -5.06 2.49 -15.40
C PHE A 47 -3.99 1.93 -14.46
N LEU A 48 -3.24 0.92 -14.90
CA LEU A 48 -2.23 0.28 -14.07
C LEU A 48 -1.09 1.23 -13.71
N LYS A 49 -0.67 2.08 -14.65
CA LYS A 49 0.36 3.08 -14.38
C LYS A 49 -0.13 4.10 -13.34
N GLU A 50 -1.39 4.49 -13.42
CA GLU A 50 -1.98 5.40 -12.44
C GLU A 50 -2.03 4.75 -11.06
N GLN A 51 -2.37 3.46 -11.00
CA GLN A 51 -2.39 2.75 -9.74
C GLN A 51 -0.99 2.65 -9.12
N ALA A 52 0.04 2.46 -9.95
CA ALA A 52 1.41 2.44 -9.47
C ALA A 52 1.79 3.79 -8.85
N ALA A 53 1.40 4.89 -9.50
CA ALA A 53 1.69 6.23 -8.99
C ALA A 53 0.96 6.48 -7.66
N GLU A 54 -0.28 6.05 -7.53
CA GLU A 54 -1.02 6.20 -6.28
C GLU A 54 -0.43 5.36 -5.15
N SER A 55 0.00 4.12 -5.47
CA SER A 55 0.65 3.29 -4.45
C SER A 55 1.93 3.94 -3.94
N LEU A 56 2.70 4.57 -4.82
CA LEU A 56 3.90 5.27 -4.39
C LEU A 56 3.56 6.45 -3.47
N LEU A 57 2.53 7.21 -3.82
CA LEU A 57 2.09 8.32 -2.97
C LEU A 57 1.66 7.83 -1.59
N HIS A 58 0.88 6.74 -1.54
CA HIS A 58 0.45 6.16 -0.27
C HIS A 58 1.64 5.68 0.57
N ALA A 59 2.65 5.09 -0.08
CA ALA A 59 3.85 4.65 0.61
C ALA A 59 4.58 5.84 1.22
N GLN A 60 4.70 6.92 0.47
CA GLN A 60 5.37 8.14 0.95
C GLN A 60 4.64 8.74 2.14
N LEU A 61 3.31 8.79 2.10
CA LEU A 61 2.52 9.31 3.20
C LEU A 61 2.71 8.47 4.46
N ALA A 62 2.71 7.15 4.33
CA ALA A 62 2.92 6.27 5.47
C ALA A 62 4.33 6.48 6.05
N GLY A 63 5.34 6.58 5.20
CA GLY A 63 6.71 6.79 5.62
C GLY A 63 6.90 8.12 6.35
N GLU A 64 6.24 9.17 5.88
CA GLU A 64 6.30 10.48 6.53
C GLU A 64 5.70 10.44 7.93
N LYS A 65 4.60 9.70 8.10
CA LYS A 65 3.99 9.56 9.42
C LYS A 65 4.86 8.75 10.38
N ILE A 66 5.55 7.73 9.87
CA ILE A 66 6.50 6.96 10.68
C ILE A 66 7.60 7.89 11.19
N ALA A 67 8.19 8.67 10.29
CA ALA A 67 9.25 9.60 10.66
C ALA A 67 8.75 10.65 11.64
N GLY A 68 7.51 11.12 11.46
CA GLY A 68 6.90 12.08 12.37
C GLY A 68 6.68 11.54 13.77
N LEU A 69 6.63 10.21 13.92
CA LEU A 69 6.49 9.54 15.21
C LEU A 69 7.86 9.08 15.75
N ASP A 70 8.95 9.57 15.17
CA ASP A 70 10.32 9.18 15.52
C ASP A 70 10.61 7.70 15.25
N GLY A 71 9.84 7.10 14.35
CA GLY A 71 10.08 5.74 13.91
C GLY A 71 11.02 5.72 12.72
N HIS A 72 11.37 4.52 12.29
CA HIS A 72 12.28 4.32 11.16
C HIS A 72 11.55 3.65 10.00
N PRO A 73 11.36 4.38 8.87
CA PRO A 73 10.73 3.77 7.70
C PRO A 73 11.60 2.63 7.15
N SER A 74 10.98 1.49 6.91
CA SER A 74 11.65 0.30 6.40
C SER A 74 12.11 0.51 4.96
N GLN A 75 13.15 -0.24 4.54
CA GLN A 75 13.57 -0.27 3.14
C GLN A 75 13.13 -1.56 2.45
N LYS A 76 12.25 -2.32 3.10
CA LYS A 76 11.75 -3.58 2.53
C LYS A 76 10.48 -3.33 1.74
N ILE A 77 10.15 -4.26 0.87
CA ILE A 77 8.82 -4.31 0.26
C ILE A 77 8.15 -5.61 0.69
N ALA A 78 6.82 -5.63 0.68
CA ALA A 78 6.09 -6.85 1.00
C ALA A 78 6.35 -7.89 -0.09
N LYS A 79 6.21 -9.17 0.29
CA LYS A 79 6.44 -10.26 -0.64
C LYS A 79 5.42 -10.22 -1.77
N ILE A 80 5.91 -10.37 -3.00
CA ILE A 80 5.07 -10.40 -4.20
C ILE A 80 4.99 -11.83 -4.70
N LYS A 81 3.77 -12.30 -4.92
CA LYS A 81 3.54 -13.62 -5.51
C LYS A 81 3.46 -13.45 -7.02
N GLU A 82 4.37 -14.10 -7.75
CA GLU A 82 4.33 -14.07 -9.22
C GLU A 82 3.45 -15.20 -9.71
N THR A 83 2.45 -14.85 -10.50
CA THR A 83 1.44 -15.81 -10.95
C THR A 83 1.55 -16.16 -12.43
N ASN A 84 2.27 -15.34 -13.21
CA ASN A 84 2.37 -15.49 -14.67
C ASN A 84 1.01 -15.46 -15.37
N ARG A 85 0.04 -14.78 -14.79
CA ARG A 85 -1.30 -14.61 -15.34
C ARG A 85 -1.41 -13.19 -15.84
N HIS A 86 -1.58 -13.00 -17.16
CA HIS A 86 -1.43 -11.69 -17.79
C HIS A 86 -2.62 -11.23 -18.61
N THR A 87 -3.75 -11.98 -18.60
CA THR A 87 -4.95 -11.49 -19.26
C THR A 87 -5.51 -10.31 -18.47
N ILE A 88 -6.31 -9.49 -19.14
CA ILE A 88 -6.95 -8.34 -18.47
C ILE A 88 -7.75 -8.80 -17.26
N LYS A 89 -8.53 -9.88 -17.42
CA LYS A 89 -9.32 -10.41 -16.31
C LYS A 89 -8.47 -10.81 -15.12
N ASP A 90 -7.38 -11.56 -15.37
CA ASP A 90 -6.49 -12.02 -14.31
C ASP A 90 -5.87 -10.84 -13.58
N ILE A 91 -5.40 -9.86 -14.32
CA ILE A 91 -4.74 -8.69 -13.74
C ILE A 91 -5.72 -7.86 -12.91
N LEU A 92 -6.95 -7.69 -13.38
CA LEU A 92 -7.96 -6.96 -12.62
C LEU A 92 -8.36 -7.71 -11.35
N GLU A 93 -8.46 -9.04 -11.42
CA GLU A 93 -8.74 -9.84 -10.22
C GLU A 93 -7.64 -9.72 -9.19
N GLU A 94 -6.38 -9.80 -9.63
CA GLU A 94 -5.23 -9.68 -8.73
C GLU A 94 -5.13 -8.28 -8.17
N SER A 95 -5.46 -7.26 -8.97
CA SER A 95 -5.48 -5.88 -8.50
C SER A 95 -6.52 -5.69 -7.41
N LEU A 96 -7.71 -6.27 -7.58
CA LEU A 96 -8.75 -6.20 -6.57
C LEU A 96 -8.32 -6.87 -5.27
N GLU A 97 -7.71 -8.05 -5.36
CA GLU A 97 -7.18 -8.74 -4.17
C GLU A 97 -6.16 -7.88 -3.44
N HIS A 98 -5.27 -7.23 -4.20
CA HIS A 98 -4.27 -6.35 -3.63
C HIS A 98 -4.90 -5.19 -2.86
N GLU A 99 -5.91 -4.55 -3.46
CA GLU A 99 -6.58 -3.40 -2.84
C GLU A 99 -7.38 -3.82 -1.60
N LEU A 100 -7.99 -5.00 -1.63
CA LEU A 100 -8.73 -5.49 -0.46
C LEU A 100 -7.79 -5.77 0.71
N TYR A 101 -6.62 -6.32 0.44
CA TYR A 101 -5.64 -6.54 1.51
C TYR A 101 -5.13 -5.21 2.07
N ALA A 102 -4.87 -4.24 1.18
CA ALA A 102 -4.45 -2.91 1.62
C ALA A 102 -5.50 -2.29 2.53
N LEU A 103 -6.77 -2.40 2.16
CA LEU A 103 -7.87 -1.87 2.96
C LEU A 103 -7.86 -2.47 4.37
N ASN A 104 -7.59 -3.77 4.48
CA ASN A 104 -7.52 -4.42 5.79
C ASN A 104 -6.38 -3.86 6.64
N LEU A 105 -5.23 -3.53 6.03
CA LEU A 105 -4.13 -2.91 6.75
C LEU A 105 -4.52 -1.53 7.26
N TYR A 106 -5.23 -0.74 6.44
CA TYR A 106 -5.70 0.58 6.85
C TYR A 106 -6.72 0.48 7.98
N LYS A 107 -7.60 -0.52 7.94
CA LYS A 107 -8.55 -0.75 9.04
C LYS A 107 -7.83 -1.11 10.33
N LYS A 108 -6.77 -1.91 10.23
CA LYS A 108 -5.94 -2.26 11.39
C LYS A 108 -5.32 -1.00 11.99
N LEU A 109 -4.85 -0.09 11.13
CA LEU A 109 -4.29 1.17 11.60
C LEU A 109 -5.34 2.01 12.32
N LEU A 110 -6.54 2.11 11.75
CA LEU A 110 -7.62 2.90 12.37
C LEU A 110 -7.95 2.37 13.76
N VAL A 111 -8.00 1.06 13.94
CA VAL A 111 -8.27 0.47 15.25
C VAL A 111 -7.17 0.88 16.24
N ALA A 112 -5.93 0.87 15.80
CA ALA A 112 -4.79 1.19 16.67
C ALA A 112 -4.77 2.65 17.10
N VAL A 113 -5.29 3.56 16.27
CA VAL A 113 -5.24 5.01 16.56
C VAL A 113 -6.60 5.60 16.90
N GLU A 114 -7.65 4.80 16.90
CA GLU A 114 -9.01 5.28 17.11
C GLU A 114 -9.10 6.09 18.40
N ASN A 115 -9.63 7.32 18.26
CA ASN A 115 -9.81 8.25 19.38
C ASN A 115 -8.50 8.61 20.09
N LYS A 116 -7.35 8.38 19.45
CA LYS A 116 -6.05 8.60 20.07
C LYS A 116 -5.23 9.70 19.43
N SER A 117 -5.42 9.95 18.13
CA SER A 117 -4.66 10.98 17.44
C SER A 117 -5.40 11.46 16.21
N VAL A 118 -5.72 12.74 16.19
CA VAL A 118 -6.33 13.38 15.00
C VAL A 118 -5.35 13.35 13.83
N TYR A 119 -4.06 13.58 14.12
CA TYR A 119 -3.03 13.59 13.09
C TYR A 119 -3.00 12.29 12.28
N LEU A 120 -3.12 11.15 12.96
CA LEU A 120 -3.05 9.86 12.28
C LEU A 120 -4.37 9.49 11.60
N GLU A 121 -5.50 9.96 12.14
CA GLU A 121 -6.80 9.68 11.55
C GLU A 121 -7.05 10.46 10.26
N GLU A 122 -6.38 11.57 10.12
CA GLU A 122 -6.48 12.38 8.91
C GLU A 122 -5.66 11.75 7.78
#